data_82e10e79355c7a3f62f500288d80ae3f
#
_entry.id   82e10e79355c7a3f62f500288d80ae3f
#
_cell.length_a   1.000
_cell.length_b   1.000
_cell.length_c   1.000
_cell.angle_alpha   90.00
_cell.angle_beta   90.00
_cell.angle_gamma   90.00
#
_symmetry.space_group_name_H-M   'P 1'
#
loop_
_entity.id
_entity.type
_entity.pdbx_description
1 polymer ?
#
loop_
_entity_poly.entity_id
_entity_poly.type
_entity_poly.pdbx_seq_one_letter_code
_entity_poly.pdbx_strand_id
1 'polypeptide(L)'
;MPEGKLEAPSRTLVLPDLLRCLVLTWSEGRADLLRSAARNESWQATVNIDVREFLRNVFLLRVPLTFVDLPSVQQHDYSIWQNAAERTKDLSDSLVVVCGFGGDPLEELWARQLGAWAYLPGDNGLAGLELIFGDARKAVANKALVCVELDGYR
;
A
#
# COMPACT_ATOMS: atom_id res chain seq x y z
N MET A 1 -13.38 -25.37 -33.05
CA MET A 1 -13.51 -25.10 -32.42
C MET A 1 -13.75 -24.38 -31.87
N PRO A 2 -13.99 -23.92 -31.83
CA PRO A 2 -13.88 -23.06 -31.15
C PRO A 2 -14.40 -22.96 -29.97
N GLU A 3 -14.58 -23.42 -29.52
CA GLU A 3 -14.94 -23.39 -28.46
C GLU A 3 -14.32 -23.00 -27.63
N GLY A 4 -13.79 -23.03 -27.60
CA GLY A 4 -13.04 -22.83 -26.64
C GLY A 4 -12.80 -21.66 -26.17
N LYS A 5 -12.91 -21.14 -26.63
CA LYS A 5 -12.54 -20.25 -26.15
C LYS A 5 -12.99 -19.80 -25.19
N LEU A 6 -13.41 -20.18 -24.87
CA LEU A 6 -13.76 -19.73 -23.91
C LEU A 6 -13.30 -19.52 -22.97
N GLU A 7 -12.67 -19.79 -22.88
CA GLU A 7 -12.16 -19.62 -21.94
C GLU A 7 -12.20 -18.86 -21.32
N ALA A 8 -12.42 -18.61 -21.85
CA ALA A 8 -12.37 -17.77 -21.40
C ALA A 8 -12.52 -17.48 -20.41
N PRO A 9 -12.87 -17.86 -20.19
CA PRO A 9 -13.17 -17.53 -19.08
C PRO A 9 -12.34 -16.86 -18.47
N SER A 10 -11.82 -16.93 -18.83
CA SER A 10 -11.04 -16.36 -18.36
C SER A 10 -11.20 -15.21 -17.58
N ARG A 11 -12.04 -14.81 -17.37
CA ARG A 11 -12.36 -13.85 -16.58
C ARG A 11 -11.74 -13.86 -15.31
N THR A 12 -11.55 -14.90 -14.76
CA THR A 12 -10.84 -15.01 -13.51
C THR A 12 -9.50 -14.36 -13.56
N LEU A 13 -8.98 -14.23 -14.75
CA LEU A 13 -7.67 -13.66 -14.94
C LEU A 13 -7.63 -12.20 -14.63
N VAL A 14 -8.77 -11.59 -14.51
CA VAL A 14 -8.85 -10.16 -14.27
C VAL A 14 -8.39 -9.77 -12.88
N LEU A 15 -8.53 -10.67 -11.91
CA LEU A 15 -8.25 -10.33 -10.53
C LEU A 15 -6.85 -9.78 -10.26
N PRO A 16 -5.79 -10.39 -10.78
CA PRO A 16 -4.45 -9.82 -10.52
C PRO A 16 -4.28 -8.42 -11.04
N ASP A 17 -5.01 -8.08 -12.09
CA ASP A 17 -4.89 -6.75 -12.66
C ASP A 17 -5.49 -5.68 -11.79
N LEU A 18 -6.25 -6.07 -10.77
CA LEU A 18 -6.89 -5.12 -9.88
C LEU A 18 -6.04 -4.79 -8.66
N LEU A 19 -4.87 -5.40 -8.52
CA LEU A 19 -4.02 -5.16 -7.38
C LEU A 19 -3.22 -3.88 -7.60
N ARG A 20 -3.79 -2.79 -7.19
CA ARG A 20 -3.15 -1.49 -7.26
C ARG A 20 -2.80 -0.99 -5.89
N CYS A 21 -1.72 -0.25 -5.80
CA CYS A 21 -1.35 0.40 -4.56
C CYS A 21 -0.93 1.83 -4.82
N LEU A 22 -0.99 2.63 -3.76
CA LEU A 22 -0.64 4.02 -3.80
C LEU A 22 0.55 4.22 -2.87
N VAL A 23 1.55 4.94 -3.31
CA VAL A 23 2.78 5.12 -2.54
C VAL A 23 3.09 6.60 -2.43
N LEU A 24 3.40 7.03 -1.21
CA LEU A 24 3.95 8.35 -0.97
C LEU A 24 5.38 8.17 -0.45
N THR A 25 6.35 8.78 -1.10
CA THR A 25 7.73 8.70 -0.65
C THR A 25 8.43 10.05 -0.83
N TRP A 26 9.47 10.24 -0.04
CA TRP A 26 10.18 11.53 0.04
C TRP A 26 11.35 11.61 -0.92
N SER A 27 11.66 10.57 -1.65
CA SER A 27 12.87 10.59 -2.51
C SER A 27 12.65 9.75 -3.76
N GLU A 28 13.27 10.19 -4.85
CA GLU A 28 13.20 9.46 -6.12
C GLU A 28 13.87 8.10 -6.04
N GLY A 29 14.96 8.00 -5.30
CA GLY A 29 15.61 6.71 -5.14
C GLY A 29 14.71 5.72 -4.43
N ARG A 30 14.02 6.17 -3.40
CA ARG A 30 13.05 5.33 -2.71
C ARG A 30 11.90 4.99 -3.63
N ALA A 31 11.47 5.93 -4.46
CA ALA A 31 10.37 5.69 -5.39
C ALA A 31 10.71 4.53 -6.33
N ASP A 32 11.92 4.53 -6.87
CA ASP A 32 12.32 3.45 -7.79
C ASP A 32 12.36 2.11 -7.09
N LEU A 33 12.86 2.09 -5.86
CA LEU A 33 12.93 0.87 -5.08
C LEU A 33 11.54 0.33 -4.78
N LEU A 34 10.64 1.21 -4.38
CA LEU A 34 9.27 0.81 -4.05
C LEU A 34 8.52 0.35 -5.29
N ARG A 35 8.72 1.00 -6.43
CA ARG A 35 8.10 0.54 -7.69
C ARG A 35 8.57 -0.86 -8.04
N SER A 36 9.88 -1.10 -7.90
CA SER A 36 10.43 -2.42 -8.24
C SER A 36 9.89 -3.50 -7.31
N ALA A 37 9.88 -3.22 -6.01
CA ALA A 37 9.39 -4.19 -5.04
C ALA A 37 7.91 -4.51 -5.28
N ALA A 38 7.13 -3.48 -5.53
CA ALA A 38 5.70 -3.65 -5.80
C ALA A 38 5.48 -4.50 -7.04
N ARG A 39 6.18 -4.15 -8.13
CA ARG A 39 6.03 -4.87 -9.39
C ARG A 39 6.41 -6.32 -9.25
N ASN A 40 7.47 -6.61 -8.51
CA ASN A 40 7.93 -7.98 -8.32
C ASN A 40 6.91 -8.83 -7.56
N GLU A 41 6.00 -8.19 -6.82
CA GLU A 41 4.94 -8.89 -6.10
C GLU A 41 3.58 -8.66 -6.72
N SER A 42 3.55 -8.30 -7.99
CA SER A 42 2.33 -8.18 -8.80
C SER A 42 1.42 -7.03 -8.37
N TRP A 43 2.01 -5.97 -7.87
CA TRP A 43 1.30 -4.73 -7.58
C TRP A 43 1.60 -3.70 -8.65
N GLN A 44 0.59 -2.92 -9.00
CA GLN A 44 0.74 -1.77 -9.87
C GLN A 44 0.74 -0.54 -8.98
N ALA A 45 1.89 0.09 -8.84
CA ALA A 45 2.05 1.19 -7.89
C ALA A 45 1.93 2.54 -8.59
N THR A 46 1.14 3.42 -7.99
CA THR A 46 1.14 4.83 -8.35
C THR A 46 1.95 5.54 -7.28
N VAL A 47 3.09 6.10 -7.66
CA VAL A 47 4.03 6.68 -6.71
C VAL A 47 3.98 8.20 -6.79
N ASN A 48 3.84 8.83 -5.62
CA ASN A 48 3.81 10.28 -5.49
C ASN A 48 4.93 10.73 -4.57
N ILE A 49 5.54 11.87 -4.89
CA ILE A 49 6.52 12.49 -4.00
C ILE A 49 6.01 13.81 -3.46
N ASP A 50 4.80 14.17 -3.83
CA ASP A 50 4.12 15.37 -3.37
C ASP A 50 2.93 14.96 -2.52
N VAL A 51 2.90 15.42 -1.27
CA VAL A 51 1.84 15.06 -0.32
C VAL A 51 0.46 15.47 -0.83
N ARG A 52 0.37 16.65 -1.43
CA ARG A 52 -0.92 17.15 -1.89
C ARG A 52 -1.48 16.28 -3.00
N GLU A 53 -0.65 15.90 -3.94
CA GLU A 53 -1.07 15.04 -5.04
C GLU A 53 -1.42 13.65 -4.54
N PHE A 54 -0.64 13.15 -3.58
CA PHE A 54 -0.91 11.87 -2.96
C PHE A 54 -2.30 11.85 -2.32
N LEU A 55 -2.62 12.89 -1.56
CA LEU A 55 -3.93 12.94 -0.88
C LEU A 55 -5.08 13.04 -1.87
N ARG A 56 -4.86 13.74 -2.98
CA ARG A 56 -5.86 13.75 -4.04
C ARG A 56 -6.10 12.34 -4.57
N ASN A 57 -5.03 11.59 -4.78
CA ASN A 57 -5.14 10.23 -5.27
C ASN A 57 -5.77 9.29 -4.25
N VAL A 58 -5.51 9.50 -2.96
CA VAL A 58 -6.19 8.72 -1.91
C VAL A 58 -7.70 8.89 -2.03
N PHE A 59 -8.13 10.10 -2.28
CA PHE A 59 -9.56 10.40 -2.40
C PHE A 59 -10.14 9.85 -3.70
N LEU A 60 -9.40 9.94 -4.80
CA LEU A 60 -9.93 9.57 -6.12
C LEU A 60 -9.78 8.09 -6.43
N LEU A 61 -8.71 7.46 -5.96
CA LEU A 61 -8.42 6.07 -6.30
C LEU A 61 -8.70 5.19 -5.09
N ARG A 62 -9.56 4.19 -5.28
CA ARG A 62 -9.87 3.27 -4.20
C ARG A 62 -8.96 2.06 -4.34
N VAL A 63 -7.84 2.10 -3.64
CA VAL A 63 -6.84 1.04 -3.73
C VAL A 63 -6.80 0.24 -2.43
N PRO A 64 -6.49 -1.07 -2.49
CA PRO A 64 -6.48 -1.89 -1.29
C PRO A 64 -5.24 -1.70 -0.42
N LEU A 65 -4.20 -1.07 -0.93
CA LEU A 65 -2.95 -0.89 -0.19
C LEU A 65 -2.40 0.51 -0.41
N THR A 66 -2.02 1.16 0.69
CA THR A 66 -1.36 2.46 0.64
C THR A 66 -0.08 2.37 1.45
N PHE A 67 0.99 2.91 0.91
CA PHE A 67 2.31 2.85 1.51
C PHE A 67 2.80 4.27 1.72
N VAL A 68 3.08 4.64 2.97
CA VAL A 68 3.58 5.96 3.31
C VAL A 68 5.01 5.83 3.82
N ASP A 69 5.94 6.39 3.08
CA ASP A 69 7.37 6.31 3.35
C ASP A 69 7.78 7.65 3.94
N LEU A 70 8.03 7.69 5.23
CA LEU A 70 8.26 8.92 5.96
C LEU A 70 9.70 9.40 5.83
N PRO A 71 9.91 10.72 5.75
CA PRO A 71 11.27 11.26 5.82
C PRO A 71 11.76 11.24 7.26
N SER A 72 12.97 11.74 7.49
CA SER A 72 13.54 11.85 8.83
C SER A 72 12.63 12.69 9.72
N VAL A 73 12.52 12.30 10.98
CA VAL A 73 11.77 13.07 11.98
C VAL A 73 12.37 14.48 12.17
N GLN A 74 13.61 14.67 11.71
CA GLN A 74 14.29 15.96 11.79
C GLN A 74 13.84 16.93 10.70
N GLN A 75 13.16 16.45 9.68
CA GLN A 75 12.68 17.31 8.61
C GLN A 75 11.60 18.24 9.13
N HIS A 76 11.68 19.51 8.71
CA HIS A 76 10.74 20.51 9.21
C HIS A 76 9.30 20.24 8.80
N ASP A 77 9.09 19.52 7.73
CA ASP A 77 7.74 19.19 7.25
C ASP A 77 7.30 17.78 7.62
N TYR A 78 8.01 17.14 8.54
CA TYR A 78 7.70 15.76 8.94
C TYR A 78 6.24 15.58 9.36
N SER A 79 5.69 16.55 10.08
CA SER A 79 4.31 16.44 10.54
C SER A 79 3.31 16.43 9.39
N ILE A 80 3.66 17.04 8.28
CA ILE A 80 2.79 17.03 7.10
C ILE A 80 2.70 15.59 6.56
N TRP A 81 3.82 14.86 6.59
CA TRP A 81 3.86 13.47 6.15
C TRP A 81 3.10 12.56 7.08
N GLN A 82 3.23 12.78 8.40
CA GLN A 82 2.42 12.03 9.37
C GLN A 82 0.93 12.28 9.15
N ASN A 83 0.59 13.53 8.92
CA ASN A 83 -0.80 13.89 8.68
C ASN A 83 -1.34 13.21 7.42
N ALA A 84 -0.50 13.05 6.40
CA ALA A 84 -0.91 12.35 5.19
C ALA A 84 -1.31 10.90 5.48
N ALA A 85 -0.55 10.22 6.34
CA ALA A 85 -0.89 8.86 6.73
C ALA A 85 -2.20 8.82 7.53
N GLU A 86 -2.36 9.77 8.45
CA GLU A 86 -3.58 9.85 9.24
C GLU A 86 -4.80 10.08 8.35
N ARG A 87 -4.68 10.99 7.38
CA ARG A 87 -5.78 11.26 6.47
C ARG A 87 -6.11 10.06 5.59
N THR A 88 -5.09 9.28 5.25
CA THR A 88 -5.32 8.07 4.47
C THR A 88 -6.20 7.10 5.24
N LYS A 89 -5.94 6.92 6.53
CA LYS A 89 -6.78 6.05 7.36
C LYS A 89 -8.21 6.57 7.45
N ASP A 90 -8.37 7.88 7.52
CA ASP A 90 -9.71 8.46 7.62
C ASP A 90 -10.48 8.38 6.31
N LEU A 91 -9.78 8.45 5.18
CA LEU A 91 -10.43 8.59 3.88
C LEU A 91 -10.60 7.27 3.13
N SER A 92 -9.94 6.20 3.57
CA SER A 92 -9.98 4.96 2.81
C SER A 92 -9.94 3.74 3.71
N ASP A 93 -10.34 2.59 3.13
CA ASP A 93 -10.29 1.29 3.80
C ASP A 93 -9.04 0.52 3.46
N SER A 94 -8.07 1.14 2.80
CA SER A 94 -6.88 0.43 2.37
C SER A 94 -6.05 -0.01 3.58
N LEU A 95 -5.29 -1.06 3.40
CA LEU A 95 -4.25 -1.40 4.35
C LEU A 95 -3.18 -0.30 4.25
N VAL A 96 -2.75 0.23 5.38
CA VAL A 96 -1.74 1.28 5.38
C VAL A 96 -0.44 0.74 5.94
N VAL A 97 0.62 0.81 5.15
CA VAL A 97 1.97 0.48 5.60
C VAL A 97 2.71 1.79 5.81
N VAL A 98 3.30 1.94 6.97
CA VAL A 98 4.13 3.11 7.28
C VAL A 98 5.57 2.64 7.36
N CYS A 99 6.43 3.30 6.61
CA CYS A 99 7.86 3.01 6.62
C CYS A 99 8.58 4.19 7.25
N GLY A 100 9.31 3.94 8.34
CA GLY A 100 10.04 4.98 9.03
C GLY A 100 11.41 5.20 8.44
N PHE A 101 12.03 6.30 8.82
CA PHE A 101 13.35 6.65 8.31
C PHE A 101 14.46 6.14 9.23
N GLY A 102 14.30 6.30 10.54
CA GLY A 102 15.40 6.05 11.45
C GLY A 102 15.10 5.28 12.72
N GLY A 103 14.00 4.58 12.81
CA GLY A 103 13.74 3.72 13.95
C GLY A 103 13.44 4.45 15.25
N ASP A 104 12.79 5.59 15.18
CA ASP A 104 12.33 6.33 16.36
C ASP A 104 11.20 5.55 17.02
N PRO A 105 11.35 5.15 18.31
CA PRO A 105 10.28 4.39 18.98
C PRO A 105 8.96 5.13 19.05
N LEU A 106 8.99 6.45 19.12
CA LEU A 106 7.76 7.24 19.16
C LEU A 106 7.05 7.20 17.82
N GLU A 107 7.79 7.10 16.74
CA GLU A 107 7.20 6.97 15.42
C GLU A 107 6.47 5.63 15.28
N GLU A 108 7.08 4.57 15.74
CA GLU A 108 6.43 3.26 15.69
C GLU A 108 5.16 3.25 16.54
N LEU A 109 5.22 3.82 17.72
CA LEU A 109 4.06 3.91 18.60
C LEU A 109 2.93 4.68 17.92
N TRP A 110 3.27 5.81 17.31
CA TRP A 110 2.29 6.60 16.58
C TRP A 110 1.66 5.80 15.44
N ALA A 111 2.48 5.06 14.68
CA ALA A 111 1.97 4.27 13.56
C ALA A 111 1.00 3.20 14.04
N ARG A 112 1.30 2.57 15.16
CA ARG A 112 0.42 1.53 15.71
C ARG A 112 -0.87 2.15 16.23
N GLN A 113 -0.80 3.30 16.87
CA GLN A 113 -2.00 3.99 17.35
C GLN A 113 -2.87 4.47 16.21
N LEU A 114 -2.25 4.84 15.10
CA LEU A 114 -2.95 5.20 13.88
C LEU A 114 -3.77 4.04 13.32
N GLY A 115 -3.35 2.83 13.60
CA GLY A 115 -3.98 1.65 13.03
C GLY A 115 -3.32 1.20 11.74
N ALA A 116 -2.05 1.52 11.56
CA ALA A 116 -1.31 1.02 10.39
C ALA A 116 -1.32 -0.50 10.41
N TRP A 117 -1.51 -1.08 9.24
CA TRP A 117 -1.46 -2.53 9.11
C TRP A 117 -0.05 -3.06 9.40
N ALA A 118 0.95 -2.30 9.01
CA ALA A 118 2.33 -2.67 9.28
C ALA A 118 3.19 -1.41 9.41
N TYR A 119 4.22 -1.48 10.24
CA TYR A 119 5.21 -0.45 10.37
C TYR A 119 6.59 -1.07 10.10
N LEU A 120 7.34 -0.47 9.18
CA LEU A 120 8.70 -0.92 8.86
C LEU A 120 9.67 0.14 9.36
N PRO A 121 10.55 -0.21 10.29
CA PRO A 121 11.61 0.73 10.69
C PRO A 121 12.58 0.87 9.52
N GLY A 122 13.17 2.01 9.35
CA GLY A 122 13.96 2.38 8.19
C GLY A 122 14.86 1.31 7.59
N ASP A 123 15.58 1.68 6.56
CA ASP A 123 16.60 0.84 5.95
C ASP A 123 16.15 -0.51 5.39
N ASN A 124 14.94 -0.57 4.89
CA ASN A 124 14.48 -1.77 4.23
C ASN A 124 14.97 -1.79 2.78
N GLY A 125 15.69 -2.83 2.42
CA GLY A 125 16.11 -3.02 1.05
C GLY A 125 15.01 -3.66 0.21
N LEU A 126 15.35 -3.97 -1.03
CA LEU A 126 14.39 -4.53 -1.97
C LEU A 126 13.71 -5.79 -1.42
N ALA A 127 14.51 -6.71 -0.87
CA ALA A 127 13.96 -7.97 -0.36
C ALA A 127 12.96 -7.75 0.77
N GLY A 128 13.26 -6.84 1.68
CA GLY A 128 12.34 -6.54 2.78
C GLY A 128 11.05 -5.91 2.28
N LEU A 129 11.14 -5.03 1.30
CA LEU A 129 9.96 -4.42 0.73
C LEU A 129 9.13 -5.43 -0.06
N GLU A 130 9.79 -6.32 -0.80
CA GLU A 130 9.07 -7.37 -1.50
C GLU A 130 8.30 -8.24 -0.54
N LEU A 131 8.88 -8.53 0.60
CA LEU A 131 8.22 -9.36 1.60
C LEU A 131 6.92 -8.72 2.07
N ILE A 132 6.95 -7.43 2.38
CA ILE A 132 5.75 -6.74 2.85
C ILE A 132 4.70 -6.62 1.76
N PHE A 133 5.11 -6.39 0.50
CA PHE A 133 4.16 -6.36 -0.60
C PHE A 133 3.51 -7.72 -0.81
N GLY A 134 4.29 -8.80 -0.67
CA GLY A 134 3.75 -10.15 -0.77
C GLY A 134 2.77 -10.45 0.35
N ASP A 135 3.09 -10.07 1.58
CA ASP A 135 2.19 -10.25 2.71
C ASP A 135 0.92 -9.44 2.55
N ALA A 136 1.03 -8.22 2.03
CA ALA A 136 -0.14 -7.38 1.79
C ALA A 136 -1.06 -8.01 0.74
N ARG A 137 -0.48 -8.65 -0.27
CA ARG A 137 -1.26 -9.32 -1.29
C ARG A 137 -2.11 -10.44 -0.68
N LYS A 138 -1.51 -11.21 0.22
CA LYS A 138 -2.25 -12.27 0.92
C LYS A 138 -3.33 -11.69 1.81
N ALA A 139 -3.03 -10.60 2.52
CA ALA A 139 -3.99 -9.97 3.41
C ALA A 139 -5.20 -9.45 2.65
N VAL A 140 -4.96 -8.85 1.47
CA VAL A 140 -6.05 -8.34 0.64
C VAL A 140 -6.90 -9.49 0.12
N ALA A 141 -6.27 -10.58 -0.29
CA ALA A 141 -7.01 -11.75 -0.78
C ALA A 141 -7.87 -12.35 0.34
N ASN A 142 -7.33 -12.47 1.54
CA ASN A 142 -8.07 -13.01 2.67
C ASN A 142 -9.25 -12.12 3.04
N LYS A 143 -9.07 -10.81 3.00
CA LYS A 143 -10.13 -9.86 3.30
C LYS A 143 -11.27 -10.00 2.30
N ALA A 144 -10.96 -10.18 1.04
CA ALA A 144 -11.97 -10.36 0.00
C ALA A 144 -12.75 -11.65 0.21
N LEU A 145 -12.08 -12.74 0.60
CA LEU A 145 -12.75 -14.00 0.86
C LEU A 145 -13.71 -13.90 2.04
N VAL A 146 -13.30 -13.22 3.11
CA VAL A 146 -14.16 -13.05 4.27
C VAL A 146 -15.43 -12.27 3.89
N CYS A 147 -15.30 -11.24 3.08
CA CYS A 147 -16.45 -10.48 2.65
C CYS A 147 -17.43 -11.33 1.83
N VAL A 148 -16.91 -12.17 0.94
CA VAL A 148 -17.74 -13.05 0.15
C VAL A 148 -18.48 -14.05 1.03
N GLU A 149 -17.81 -14.60 2.01
CA GLU A 149 -18.44 -15.56 2.92
C GLU A 149 -19.56 -14.91 3.73
N LEU A 150 -19.33 -13.71 4.23
CA LEU A 150 -20.35 -13.02 4.98
C LEU A 150 -21.59 -12.73 4.14
N ASP A 151 -21.39 -12.34 2.90
CA ASP A 151 -22.51 -12.09 1.99
C ASP A 151 -23.28 -13.37 1.71
N GLY A 152 -22.59 -14.49 1.71
CA GLY A 152 -23.22 -15.77 1.44
C GLY A 152 -24.20 -16.20 2.52
N TYR A 153 -24.10 -15.63 3.69
CA TYR A 153 -24.99 -16.00 4.80
C TYR A 153 -26.23 -15.14 4.89
N ARG A 154 -26.40 -14.25 3.96
CA ARG A 154 -27.60 -13.42 3.95
C ARG A 154 -28.66 -13.99 3.00
#